data_4286a70d2d02bf5eaa3bc27caa7b6468
#
_entry.id   4286a70d2d02bf5eaa3bc27caa7b6468
#
_cell.length_a   1.000
_cell.length_b   1.000
_cell.length_c   1.000
_cell.angle_alpha   90.00
_cell.angle_beta   90.00
_cell.angle_gamma   90.00
#
_symmetry.space_group_name_H-M   'P 1'
#
loop_
_entity.id
_entity.type
_entity.pdbx_description
1 polymer ?
#
loop_
_entity_poly.entity_id
_entity_poly.type
_entity_poly.pdbx_seq_one_letter_code
_entity_poly.pdbx_strand_id
1 'polypeptide(L)'
;MSKIDINRFNVLSRSSALQAGRMDDFVITSTGVNMGVDFSGMSQMDKISLFQEILNEKIHGISYSPYIDGQSPGTEISEEQIGQRLAIIQPYTSWIRTFSCIEGNQQTPRIAVENGLKTMVGISLSDDLEANEIEIENGIEVAKNGYANILAVGNEVLLRGDLSEDELIDYINRVKLALPNVSVGYVDAYFLFENHPRVAEACDVLLVNCYPFWESCEASFALMHMQEMYARAVQVAKGKKVIISETGWPSIGSPFGAAIPSNDNALEYFINAYQWAREEDIDIFYFSSFDESWKTGDEGDVGAYWGLWDKNGKLKYV
;
A
#
# COMPACT_ATOMS: atom_id res chain seq x y z
N MET A 1 3.17 -26.79 -15.46
CA MET A 1 3.65 -25.47 -15.06
C MET A 1 4.46 -24.86 -16.22
N SER A 2 3.98 -23.82 -16.86
CA SER A 2 4.80 -23.09 -17.83
C SER A 2 5.67 -22.11 -17.03
N LYS A 3 6.99 -22.25 -17.10
CA LYS A 3 7.88 -21.22 -16.58
C LYS A 3 7.77 -20.00 -17.50
N ILE A 4 7.56 -18.83 -16.93
CA ILE A 4 7.73 -17.59 -17.68
C ILE A 4 9.19 -17.46 -18.04
N ASP A 5 9.45 -16.95 -19.23
CA ASP A 5 10.81 -16.58 -19.63
C ASP A 5 11.24 -15.35 -18.81
N ILE A 6 11.92 -15.61 -17.71
CA ILE A 6 12.42 -14.56 -16.80
C ILE A 6 13.44 -13.62 -17.46
N ASN A 7 14.03 -14.02 -18.61
CA ASN A 7 14.91 -13.11 -19.35
C ASN A 7 14.16 -11.90 -19.94
N ARG A 8 12.84 -11.92 -19.94
CA ARG A 8 12.01 -10.76 -20.30
C ARG A 8 11.97 -9.70 -19.21
N PHE A 9 12.38 -10.03 -17.98
CA PHE A 9 12.37 -9.12 -16.86
C PHE A 9 13.80 -8.69 -16.54
N ASN A 10 14.03 -7.40 -16.45
CA ASN A 10 15.31 -6.82 -16.04
C ASN A 10 15.23 -6.44 -14.55
N VAL A 11 15.26 -7.44 -13.68
CA VAL A 11 15.07 -7.26 -12.24
C VAL A 11 16.38 -6.86 -11.58
N LEU A 12 16.36 -5.69 -10.93
CA LEU A 12 17.43 -5.19 -10.08
C LEU A 12 16.89 -4.98 -8.67
N SER A 13 17.45 -5.66 -7.71
CA SER A 13 17.07 -5.50 -6.31
C SER A 13 17.56 -4.15 -5.77
N ARG A 14 16.68 -3.41 -5.11
CA ARG A 14 16.99 -2.12 -4.49
C ARG A 14 17.87 -2.26 -3.25
N SER A 15 17.73 -3.37 -2.54
CA SER A 15 18.52 -3.72 -1.38
C SER A 15 18.71 -5.23 -1.28
N SER A 16 19.64 -5.68 -0.41
CA SER A 16 19.83 -7.09 -0.15
C SER A 16 18.57 -7.77 0.41
N ALA A 17 17.75 -7.06 1.16
CA ALA A 17 16.50 -7.58 1.69
C ALA A 17 15.47 -7.89 0.60
N LEU A 18 15.46 -7.11 -0.48
CA LEU A 18 14.58 -7.33 -1.63
C LEU A 18 15.03 -8.51 -2.52
N GLN A 19 16.24 -9.01 -2.35
CA GLN A 19 16.74 -10.12 -3.17
C GLN A 19 15.91 -11.41 -3.03
N ALA A 20 15.27 -11.63 -1.88
CA ALA A 20 14.42 -12.79 -1.66
C ALA A 20 13.15 -12.78 -2.55
N GLY A 21 12.67 -11.59 -2.95
CA GLY A 21 11.52 -11.42 -3.82
C GLY A 21 11.84 -11.29 -5.31
N ARG A 22 13.01 -11.75 -5.75
CA ARG A 22 13.45 -11.58 -7.14
C ARG A 22 12.65 -12.43 -8.12
N MET A 23 12.56 -11.93 -9.35
CA MET A 23 11.92 -12.62 -10.46
C MET A 23 12.56 -13.95 -10.84
N ASP A 24 13.79 -14.23 -10.38
CA ASP A 24 14.48 -15.52 -10.59
C ASP A 24 13.66 -16.71 -10.09
N ASP A 25 12.87 -16.51 -9.02
CA ASP A 25 12.00 -17.51 -8.40
C ASP A 25 10.56 -17.48 -8.92
N PHE A 26 10.30 -16.65 -9.93
CA PHE A 26 8.95 -16.42 -10.45
C PHE A 26 8.44 -17.66 -11.19
N VAL A 27 7.37 -18.24 -10.67
CA VAL A 27 6.68 -19.39 -11.26
C VAL A 27 5.20 -19.13 -11.26
N ILE A 28 4.59 -19.05 -12.45
CA ILE A 28 3.11 -19.00 -12.54
C ILE A 28 2.56 -20.36 -12.11
N THR A 29 1.86 -20.37 -10.99
CA THR A 29 1.24 -21.57 -10.43
C THR A 29 -0.21 -21.74 -10.87
N SER A 30 -0.83 -20.70 -11.41
CA SER A 30 -2.24 -20.73 -11.87
C SER A 30 -2.37 -21.07 -13.35
N THR A 31 -3.44 -21.75 -13.72
CA THR A 31 -3.78 -22.12 -15.10
C THR A 31 -4.37 -20.97 -15.92
N GLY A 32 -4.63 -19.82 -15.29
CA GLY A 32 -5.17 -18.64 -15.95
C GLY A 32 -4.48 -17.38 -15.40
N VAL A 33 -3.50 -16.88 -16.14
CA VAL A 33 -2.89 -15.58 -15.82
C VAL A 33 -3.77 -14.50 -16.41
N ASN A 34 -4.29 -13.61 -15.58
CA ASN A 34 -4.96 -12.41 -16.03
C ASN A 34 -3.89 -11.43 -16.51
N MET A 35 -3.85 -11.17 -17.80
CA MET A 35 -2.89 -10.22 -18.42
C MET A 35 -3.37 -8.77 -18.31
N GLY A 36 -4.57 -8.55 -17.78
CA GLY A 36 -5.19 -7.23 -17.69
C GLY A 36 -5.80 -6.77 -19.02
N VAL A 37 -6.05 -5.47 -19.09
CA VAL A 37 -6.63 -4.80 -20.25
C VAL A 37 -5.62 -4.73 -21.39
N ASP A 38 -6.04 -5.04 -22.60
CA ASP A 38 -5.26 -4.75 -23.81
C ASP A 38 -5.41 -3.27 -24.19
N PHE A 39 -4.42 -2.47 -23.83
CA PHE A 39 -4.38 -1.03 -24.14
C PHE A 39 -3.89 -0.71 -25.56
N SER A 40 -3.45 -1.68 -26.36
CA SER A 40 -2.78 -1.45 -27.66
C SER A 40 -3.63 -0.72 -28.69
N GLY A 41 -4.96 -0.84 -28.59
CA GLY A 41 -5.91 -0.17 -29.47
C GLY A 41 -6.64 1.03 -28.84
N MET A 42 -6.33 1.38 -27.59
CA MET A 42 -7.03 2.42 -26.86
C MET A 42 -6.37 3.79 -27.02
N SER A 43 -7.20 4.81 -27.26
CA SER A 43 -6.73 6.20 -27.18
C SER A 43 -6.51 6.59 -25.71
N GLN A 44 -5.75 7.67 -25.49
CA GLN A 44 -5.56 8.24 -24.15
C GLN A 44 -6.90 8.60 -23.49
N MET A 45 -7.86 9.08 -24.27
CA MET A 45 -9.19 9.44 -23.79
C MET A 45 -9.98 8.20 -23.32
N ASP A 46 -9.84 7.04 -24.01
CA ASP A 46 -10.48 5.80 -23.61
C ASP A 46 -9.93 5.30 -22.27
N LYS A 47 -8.60 5.37 -22.09
CA LYS A 47 -7.93 4.99 -20.82
C LYS A 47 -8.38 5.90 -19.67
N ILE A 48 -8.44 7.23 -19.91
CA ILE A 48 -8.93 8.20 -18.90
C ILE A 48 -10.40 7.92 -18.57
N SER A 49 -11.24 7.61 -19.56
CA SER A 49 -12.65 7.28 -19.31
C SER A 49 -12.80 6.03 -18.44
N LEU A 50 -12.02 4.99 -18.72
CA LEU A 50 -12.02 3.76 -17.92
C LEU A 50 -11.53 4.01 -16.48
N PHE A 51 -10.49 4.81 -16.30
CA PHE A 51 -10.01 5.24 -14.99
C PHE A 51 -11.10 5.98 -14.20
N GLN A 52 -11.79 6.92 -14.85
CA GLN A 52 -12.87 7.69 -14.21
C GLN A 52 -14.07 6.80 -13.86
N GLU A 53 -14.40 5.81 -14.69
CA GLU A 53 -15.44 4.82 -14.40
C GLU A 53 -15.10 4.05 -13.12
N ILE A 54 -13.87 3.51 -13.02
CA ILE A 54 -13.39 2.80 -11.82
C ILE A 54 -13.47 3.69 -10.58
N LEU A 55 -13.02 4.94 -10.66
CA LEU A 55 -13.10 5.88 -9.52
C LEU A 55 -14.53 6.19 -9.11
N ASN A 56 -15.44 6.43 -10.07
CA ASN A 56 -16.83 6.77 -9.82
C ASN A 56 -17.62 5.60 -9.18
N GLU A 57 -17.19 4.36 -9.40
CA GLU A 57 -17.74 3.17 -8.73
C GLU A 57 -17.19 2.97 -7.31
N LYS A 58 -16.31 3.85 -6.85
CA LYS A 58 -15.52 3.79 -5.62
C LYS A 58 -14.56 2.62 -5.56
N ILE A 59 -13.30 2.94 -5.47
CA ILE A 59 -12.26 1.96 -5.22
C ILE A 59 -12.34 1.41 -3.79
N HIS A 60 -11.79 0.21 -3.56
CA HIS A 60 -11.77 -0.39 -2.23
C HIS A 60 -11.09 0.55 -1.23
N GLY A 61 -9.82 0.89 -1.44
CA GLY A 61 -9.09 1.71 -0.50
C GLY A 61 -7.93 2.49 -1.12
N ILE A 62 -7.50 3.52 -0.41
CA ILE A 62 -6.36 4.35 -0.79
C ILE A 62 -5.51 4.70 0.42
N SER A 63 -4.19 4.69 0.24
CA SER A 63 -3.24 5.21 1.21
C SER A 63 -3.40 6.73 1.29
N TYR A 64 -3.70 7.22 2.48
CA TYR A 64 -4.03 8.62 2.73
C TYR A 64 -2.94 9.31 3.53
N SER A 65 -2.51 10.46 3.04
CA SER A 65 -1.65 11.38 3.74
C SER A 65 -2.32 12.77 3.82
N PRO A 66 -2.40 13.38 5.01
CA PRO A 66 -2.99 14.70 5.16
C PRO A 66 -2.06 15.85 4.78
N TYR A 67 -0.76 15.60 4.58
CA TYR A 67 0.26 16.63 4.36
C TYR A 67 0.02 17.44 3.09
N ILE A 68 0.27 18.76 3.19
CA ILE A 68 0.29 19.69 2.07
C ILE A 68 1.73 20.09 1.75
N ASP A 69 1.93 20.86 0.70
CA ASP A 69 3.26 21.29 0.27
C ASP A 69 4.00 22.02 1.40
N GLY A 70 5.25 21.64 1.64
CA GLY A 70 6.08 22.14 2.74
C GLY A 70 5.90 21.42 4.09
N GLN A 71 5.01 20.45 4.18
CA GLN A 71 4.84 19.59 5.36
C GLN A 71 5.40 18.19 5.11
N SER A 72 5.70 17.49 6.20
CA SER A 72 6.22 16.11 6.23
C SER A 72 5.90 15.48 7.59
N PRO A 73 6.15 14.20 7.82
CA PRO A 73 6.19 13.63 9.17
C PRO A 73 7.03 14.50 10.10
N GLY A 74 6.57 14.72 11.34
CA GLY A 74 7.07 15.73 12.25
C GLY A 74 6.25 17.03 12.26
N THR A 75 5.29 17.19 11.36
CA THR A 75 4.39 18.35 11.31
C THR A 75 3.08 18.04 12.01
N GLU A 76 2.69 18.85 12.99
CA GLU A 76 1.36 18.75 13.62
C GLU A 76 0.27 19.12 12.62
N ILE A 77 -0.68 18.20 12.39
CA ILE A 77 -1.75 18.35 11.41
C ILE A 77 -3.08 18.67 12.09
N SER A 78 -3.76 19.73 11.63
CA SER A 78 -5.05 20.13 12.17
C SER A 78 -6.20 19.27 11.63
N GLU A 79 -7.26 19.13 12.43
CA GLU A 79 -8.49 18.44 12.03
C GLU A 79 -9.14 19.10 10.79
N GLU A 80 -9.07 20.43 10.68
CA GLU A 80 -9.57 21.16 9.52
C GLU A 80 -8.87 20.73 8.24
N GLN A 81 -7.51 20.66 8.26
CA GLN A 81 -6.71 20.22 7.12
C GLN A 81 -7.03 18.78 6.75
N ILE A 82 -7.13 17.88 7.74
CA ILE A 82 -7.53 16.49 7.53
C ILE A 82 -8.88 16.43 6.81
N GLY A 83 -9.88 17.15 7.32
CA GLY A 83 -11.22 17.21 6.72
C GLY A 83 -11.21 17.73 5.29
N GLN A 84 -10.47 18.79 5.01
CA GLN A 84 -10.35 19.36 3.66
C GLN A 84 -9.71 18.37 2.68
N ARG A 85 -8.66 17.68 3.09
CA ARG A 85 -7.98 16.68 2.25
C ARG A 85 -8.84 15.43 2.05
N LEU A 86 -9.51 14.96 3.10
CA LEU A 86 -10.44 13.82 3.00
C LEU A 86 -11.61 14.10 2.06
N ALA A 87 -12.17 15.32 2.08
CA ALA A 87 -13.29 15.70 1.21
C ALA A 87 -12.96 15.52 -0.29
N ILE A 88 -11.69 15.61 -0.68
CA ILE A 88 -11.27 15.42 -2.07
C ILE A 88 -11.40 13.95 -2.51
N ILE A 89 -11.03 13.00 -1.64
CA ILE A 89 -10.95 11.58 -1.99
C ILE A 89 -12.19 10.77 -1.58
N GLN A 90 -12.94 11.26 -0.59
CA GLN A 90 -14.10 10.56 -0.01
C GLN A 90 -15.16 10.13 -1.06
N PRO A 91 -15.44 10.89 -2.13
CA PRO A 91 -16.38 10.42 -3.16
C PRO A 91 -15.91 9.16 -3.91
N TYR A 92 -14.62 8.88 -3.92
CA TYR A 92 -13.97 7.92 -4.81
C TYR A 92 -13.44 6.66 -4.14
N THR A 93 -13.46 6.58 -2.81
CA THR A 93 -12.97 5.41 -2.07
C THR A 93 -13.92 4.99 -0.97
N SER A 94 -13.85 3.71 -0.59
CA SER A 94 -14.61 3.15 0.55
C SER A 94 -13.79 3.09 1.82
N TRP A 95 -12.47 3.00 1.71
CA TRP A 95 -11.53 2.92 2.81
C TRP A 95 -10.38 3.91 2.65
N ILE A 96 -9.82 4.31 3.78
CA ILE A 96 -8.48 4.90 3.81
C ILE A 96 -7.54 4.05 4.67
N ARG A 97 -6.25 4.11 4.33
CA ARG A 97 -5.17 3.61 5.15
C ARG A 97 -4.34 4.79 5.65
N THR A 98 -4.08 4.85 6.97
CA THR A 98 -3.18 5.82 7.61
C THR A 98 -1.87 5.16 8.01
N PHE A 99 -0.87 5.96 8.45
CA PHE A 99 0.48 5.47 8.70
C PHE A 99 0.98 5.72 10.12
N SER A 100 0.36 6.66 10.86
CA SER A 100 0.79 7.08 12.19
C SER A 100 -0.39 7.51 13.05
N CYS A 101 -0.20 7.50 14.37
CA CYS A 101 -1.15 7.92 15.39
C CYS A 101 -0.61 9.06 16.29
N ILE A 102 0.32 9.87 15.79
CA ILE A 102 0.86 11.05 16.47
C ILE A 102 0.77 12.29 15.58
N GLU A 103 1.15 13.46 16.08
CA GLU A 103 1.25 14.70 15.31
C GLU A 103 -0.05 15.10 14.60
N GLY A 104 -1.20 14.91 15.27
CA GLY A 104 -2.52 15.20 14.71
C GLY A 104 -3.08 14.07 13.84
N ASN A 105 -2.24 13.15 13.33
CA ASN A 105 -2.69 12.03 12.48
C ASN A 105 -3.67 11.09 13.19
N GLN A 106 -3.61 10.97 14.51
CA GLN A 106 -4.56 10.17 15.32
C GLN A 106 -6.02 10.64 15.20
N GLN A 107 -6.25 11.87 14.70
CA GLN A 107 -7.60 12.38 14.44
C GLN A 107 -8.18 11.90 13.10
N THR A 108 -7.31 11.51 12.17
CA THR A 108 -7.70 11.12 10.81
C THR A 108 -8.72 9.98 10.80
N PRO A 109 -8.55 8.87 11.57
CA PRO A 109 -9.51 7.77 11.56
C PRO A 109 -10.92 8.19 12.02
N ARG A 110 -11.01 9.03 13.07
CA ARG A 110 -12.30 9.56 13.55
C ARG A 110 -12.99 10.38 12.46
N ILE A 111 -12.29 11.35 11.88
CA ILE A 111 -12.84 12.22 10.83
C ILE A 111 -13.25 11.39 9.61
N ALA A 112 -12.50 10.37 9.24
CA ALA A 112 -12.85 9.48 8.14
C ALA A 112 -14.13 8.69 8.41
N VAL A 113 -14.27 8.10 9.59
CA VAL A 113 -15.49 7.35 9.99
C VAL A 113 -16.71 8.26 10.05
N GLU A 114 -16.58 9.46 10.61
CA GLU A 114 -17.65 10.47 10.63
C GLU A 114 -18.10 10.88 9.21
N ASN A 115 -17.22 10.74 8.20
CA ASN A 115 -17.52 10.97 6.79
C ASN A 115 -17.88 9.68 6.01
N GLY A 116 -18.17 8.58 6.72
CA GLY A 116 -18.67 7.34 6.12
C GLY A 116 -17.61 6.46 5.47
N LEU A 117 -16.33 6.70 5.75
CA LEU A 117 -15.22 5.85 5.30
C LEU A 117 -14.90 4.78 6.35
N LYS A 118 -14.40 3.65 5.89
CA LYS A 118 -13.74 2.65 6.74
C LYS A 118 -12.24 2.94 6.82
N THR A 119 -11.58 2.40 7.84
CA THR A 119 -10.18 2.73 8.13
C THR A 119 -9.31 1.50 8.39
N MET A 120 -8.16 1.47 7.76
CA MET A 120 -6.99 0.71 8.17
C MET A 120 -6.05 1.70 8.85
N VAL A 121 -5.97 1.62 10.18
CA VAL A 121 -5.19 2.58 10.99
C VAL A 121 -3.79 2.04 11.17
N GLY A 122 -2.80 2.81 10.70
CA GLY A 122 -1.38 2.49 10.87
C GLY A 122 -0.84 3.01 12.21
N ILE A 123 -0.10 2.16 12.89
CA ILE A 123 0.76 2.48 14.03
C ILE A 123 2.19 2.48 13.49
N SER A 124 2.85 3.62 13.51
CA SER A 124 4.24 3.72 13.08
C SER A 124 5.17 3.10 14.11
N LEU A 125 6.02 2.18 13.69
CA LEU A 125 7.07 1.61 14.53
C LEU A 125 8.44 1.83 13.87
N SER A 126 9.45 2.08 14.71
CA SER A 126 10.84 2.32 14.31
C SER A 126 11.80 1.77 15.38
N ASP A 127 13.08 2.12 15.29
CA ASP A 127 14.08 1.86 16.32
C ASP A 127 13.97 2.81 17.53
N ASP A 128 13.13 3.86 17.46
CA ASP A 128 12.80 4.73 18.60
C ASP A 128 11.69 4.08 19.46
N LEU A 129 12.10 3.35 20.51
CA LEU A 129 11.19 2.62 21.38
C LEU A 129 10.26 3.53 22.19
N GLU A 130 10.66 4.76 22.51
CA GLU A 130 9.80 5.71 23.23
C GLU A 130 8.67 6.21 22.33
N ALA A 131 9.00 6.54 21.08
CA ALA A 131 7.99 6.90 20.07
C ALA A 131 7.03 5.74 19.78
N ASN A 132 7.54 4.51 19.71
CA ASN A 132 6.71 3.32 19.51
C ASN A 132 5.64 3.15 20.61
N GLU A 133 5.98 3.41 21.88
CA GLU A 133 5.00 3.32 22.96
C GLU A 133 3.87 4.34 22.80
N ILE A 134 4.17 5.56 22.43
CA ILE A 134 3.16 6.61 22.17
C ILE A 134 2.25 6.23 20.99
N GLU A 135 2.84 5.75 19.92
CA GLU A 135 2.11 5.28 18.73
C GLU A 135 1.15 4.12 19.08
N ILE A 136 1.62 3.13 19.87
CA ILE A 136 0.82 1.99 20.31
C ILE A 136 -0.33 2.44 21.21
N GLU A 137 -0.08 3.30 22.19
CA GLU A 137 -1.11 3.81 23.11
C GLU A 137 -2.21 4.56 22.35
N ASN A 138 -1.81 5.47 21.46
CA ASN A 138 -2.74 6.24 20.65
C ASN A 138 -3.54 5.37 19.66
N GLY A 139 -2.88 4.41 19.00
CA GLY A 139 -3.54 3.48 18.08
C GLY A 139 -4.58 2.60 18.80
N ILE A 140 -4.26 2.12 20.01
CA ILE A 140 -5.21 1.37 20.85
C ILE A 140 -6.39 2.27 21.25
N GLU A 141 -6.15 3.53 21.59
CA GLU A 141 -7.22 4.47 21.94
C GLU A 141 -8.15 4.75 20.74
N VAL A 142 -7.59 5.03 19.58
CA VAL A 142 -8.34 5.20 18.33
C VAL A 142 -9.24 4.00 18.06
N ALA A 143 -8.71 2.79 18.22
CA ALA A 143 -9.45 1.55 17.98
C ALA A 143 -10.54 1.30 19.05
N LYS A 144 -10.27 1.58 20.33
CA LYS A 144 -11.25 1.47 21.43
C LYS A 144 -12.44 2.42 21.22
N ASN A 145 -12.22 3.57 20.60
CA ASN A 145 -13.25 4.53 20.26
C ASN A 145 -14.04 4.14 18.98
N GLY A 146 -13.75 2.99 18.37
CA GLY A 146 -14.47 2.46 17.20
C GLY A 146 -14.03 3.06 15.86
N TYR A 147 -12.88 3.71 15.81
CA TYR A 147 -12.39 4.38 14.60
C TYR A 147 -11.38 3.56 13.79
N ALA A 148 -11.14 2.29 14.15
CA ALA A 148 -10.29 1.37 13.40
C ALA A 148 -11.06 0.10 13.03
N ASN A 149 -11.21 -0.19 11.74
CA ASN A 149 -11.73 -1.46 11.26
C ASN A 149 -10.62 -2.52 11.22
N ILE A 150 -9.41 -2.11 10.88
CA ILE A 150 -8.17 -2.90 10.90
C ILE A 150 -7.10 -2.03 11.53
N LEU A 151 -6.26 -2.63 12.37
CA LEU A 151 -5.09 -1.98 12.94
C LEU A 151 -3.82 -2.61 12.37
N ALA A 152 -2.98 -1.79 11.75
CA ALA A 152 -1.72 -2.18 11.15
C ALA A 152 -0.56 -1.79 12.10
N VAL A 153 0.03 -2.77 12.78
CA VAL A 153 1.07 -2.58 13.78
C VAL A 153 2.44 -2.65 13.11
N GLY A 154 2.98 -1.49 12.78
CA GLY A 154 4.22 -1.33 12.01
C GLY A 154 4.01 -1.37 10.49
N ASN A 155 4.92 -0.71 9.78
CA ASN A 155 5.04 -0.72 8.33
C ASN A 155 6.49 -0.91 7.92
N GLU A 156 6.81 -2.00 7.23
CA GLU A 156 8.13 -2.32 6.69
C GLU A 156 9.28 -2.29 7.74
N VAL A 157 8.97 -2.58 9.01
CA VAL A 157 9.94 -2.53 10.11
C VAL A 157 11.03 -3.59 9.95
N LEU A 158 10.64 -4.80 9.49
CA LEU A 158 11.59 -5.86 9.20
C LEU A 158 12.39 -5.60 7.93
N LEU A 159 11.76 -5.01 6.91
CA LEU A 159 12.44 -4.61 5.68
C LEU A 159 13.54 -3.57 5.95
N ARG A 160 13.25 -2.60 6.82
CA ARG A 160 14.23 -1.58 7.25
C ARG A 160 15.23 -2.10 8.29
N GLY A 161 14.87 -3.16 9.02
CA GLY A 161 15.69 -3.69 10.10
C GLY A 161 15.61 -2.88 11.40
N ASP A 162 14.52 -2.14 11.62
CA ASP A 162 14.32 -1.28 12.79
C ASP A 162 14.08 -2.09 14.07
N LEU A 163 13.36 -3.22 13.96
CA LEU A 163 13.05 -4.13 15.06
C LEU A 163 13.40 -5.57 14.68
N SER A 164 13.68 -6.37 15.67
CA SER A 164 13.74 -7.82 15.51
C SER A 164 12.33 -8.44 15.35
N GLU A 165 12.27 -9.66 14.83
CA GLU A 165 11.04 -10.43 14.71
C GLU A 165 10.32 -10.59 16.05
N ASP A 166 11.07 -10.85 17.14
CA ASP A 166 10.51 -11.05 18.48
C ASP A 166 9.90 -9.75 19.03
N GLU A 167 10.58 -8.63 18.91
CA GLU A 167 10.08 -7.31 19.33
C GLU A 167 8.80 -6.93 18.58
N LEU A 168 8.77 -7.14 17.26
CA LEU A 168 7.57 -6.88 16.48
C LEU A 168 6.38 -7.76 16.90
N ILE A 169 6.62 -9.06 17.12
CA ILE A 169 5.60 -9.99 17.59
C ILE A 169 5.07 -9.57 18.97
N ASP A 170 5.92 -9.08 19.85
CA ASP A 170 5.51 -8.59 21.16
C ASP A 170 4.58 -7.37 21.05
N TYR A 171 4.87 -6.41 20.16
CA TYR A 171 3.97 -5.28 19.90
C TYR A 171 2.63 -5.75 19.31
N ILE A 172 2.63 -6.64 18.33
CA ILE A 172 1.40 -7.21 17.75
C ILE A 172 0.54 -7.88 18.82
N ASN A 173 1.14 -8.73 19.67
CA ASN A 173 0.42 -9.45 20.72
C ASN A 173 -0.14 -8.51 21.79
N ARG A 174 0.58 -7.46 22.18
CA ARG A 174 0.09 -6.43 23.10
C ARG A 174 -1.16 -5.75 22.57
N VAL A 175 -1.13 -5.35 21.30
CA VAL A 175 -2.28 -4.71 20.65
C VAL A 175 -3.47 -5.66 20.57
N LYS A 176 -3.27 -6.92 20.17
CA LYS A 176 -4.32 -7.94 20.12
C LYS A 176 -4.94 -8.20 21.48
N LEU A 177 -4.12 -8.27 22.53
CA LEU A 177 -4.61 -8.47 23.89
C LEU A 177 -5.49 -7.30 24.36
N ALA A 178 -5.13 -6.06 23.98
CA ALA A 178 -5.89 -4.86 24.32
C ALA A 178 -7.18 -4.71 23.50
N LEU A 179 -7.27 -5.33 22.31
CA LEU A 179 -8.30 -5.14 21.30
C LEU A 179 -8.83 -6.47 20.73
N PRO A 180 -9.46 -7.34 21.53
CA PRO A 180 -9.82 -8.69 21.09
C PRO A 180 -10.86 -8.76 19.96
N ASN A 181 -11.52 -7.64 19.64
CA ASN A 181 -12.56 -7.56 18.60
C ASN A 181 -12.14 -6.74 17.36
N VAL A 182 -10.89 -6.31 17.29
CA VAL A 182 -10.33 -5.58 16.14
C VAL A 182 -9.32 -6.46 15.43
N SER A 183 -9.43 -6.58 14.12
CA SER A 183 -8.42 -7.31 13.34
C SER A 183 -7.08 -6.58 13.36
N VAL A 184 -6.04 -7.28 13.77
CA VAL A 184 -4.67 -6.74 13.86
C VAL A 184 -3.78 -7.44 12.84
N GLY A 185 -3.06 -6.65 12.05
CA GLY A 185 -2.07 -7.11 11.09
C GLY A 185 -0.77 -6.34 11.19
N TYR A 186 0.20 -6.76 10.41
CA TYR A 186 1.47 -6.09 10.17
C TYR A 186 1.60 -5.83 8.67
N VAL A 187 2.23 -4.74 8.29
CA VAL A 187 2.46 -4.38 6.89
C VAL A 187 3.91 -4.56 6.52
N ASP A 188 4.18 -5.38 5.50
CA ASP A 188 5.51 -5.50 4.91
C ASP A 188 5.44 -6.03 3.47
N ALA A 189 6.58 -6.05 2.77
CA ALA A 189 6.70 -6.69 1.48
C ALA A 189 6.35 -8.19 1.61
N TYR A 190 5.66 -8.73 0.61
CA TYR A 190 5.13 -10.10 0.61
C TYR A 190 6.15 -11.18 1.01
N PHE A 191 7.41 -11.05 0.57
CA PHE A 191 8.48 -12.02 0.85
C PHE A 191 8.99 -11.96 2.29
N LEU A 192 8.76 -10.88 3.04
CA LEU A 192 9.12 -10.81 4.46
C LEU A 192 8.27 -11.78 5.28
N PHE A 193 7.02 -11.99 4.90
CA PHE A 193 6.18 -12.99 5.56
C PHE A 193 6.64 -14.43 5.28
N GLU A 194 7.22 -14.70 4.10
CA GLU A 194 7.84 -16.00 3.82
C GLU A 194 9.08 -16.25 4.69
N ASN A 195 9.90 -15.21 4.86
CA ASN A 195 11.12 -15.27 5.66
C ASN A 195 10.83 -15.25 7.18
N HIS A 196 9.68 -14.69 7.60
CA HIS A 196 9.26 -14.52 8.98
C HIS A 196 7.86 -15.11 9.24
N PRO A 197 7.67 -16.43 9.09
CA PRO A 197 6.34 -17.06 9.20
C PRO A 197 5.70 -16.92 10.59
N ARG A 198 6.48 -16.69 11.66
CA ARG A 198 5.99 -16.42 13.00
C ARG A 198 5.24 -15.08 13.07
N VAL A 199 5.66 -14.08 12.32
CA VAL A 199 4.93 -12.81 12.21
C VAL A 199 3.59 -13.02 11.51
N ALA A 200 3.57 -13.79 10.42
CA ALA A 200 2.33 -14.16 9.75
C ALA A 200 1.38 -14.93 10.70
N GLU A 201 1.90 -15.78 11.58
CA GLU A 201 1.12 -16.50 12.60
C GLU A 201 0.57 -15.57 13.69
N ALA A 202 1.31 -14.56 14.10
CA ALA A 202 0.89 -13.59 15.12
C ALA A 202 -0.24 -12.67 14.62
N CYS A 203 -0.31 -12.35 13.32
CA CYS A 203 -1.34 -11.50 12.73
C CYS A 203 -2.70 -12.20 12.59
N ASP A 204 -3.80 -11.44 12.66
CA ASP A 204 -5.15 -11.91 12.30
C ASP A 204 -5.39 -11.80 10.78
N VAL A 205 -4.77 -10.84 10.14
CA VAL A 205 -4.81 -10.54 8.72
C VAL A 205 -3.40 -10.20 8.23
N LEU A 206 -3.03 -10.67 7.03
CA LEU A 206 -1.77 -10.28 6.41
C LEU A 206 -1.98 -9.05 5.54
N LEU A 207 -1.17 -8.02 5.76
CA LEU A 207 -1.21 -6.76 5.04
C LEU A 207 0.07 -6.66 4.21
N VAL A 208 -0.04 -6.85 2.90
CA VAL A 208 1.13 -7.05 2.05
C VAL A 208 1.34 -5.90 1.07
N ASN A 209 2.56 -5.38 1.03
CA ASN A 209 2.98 -4.41 0.03
C ASN A 209 3.44 -5.15 -1.23
N CYS A 210 2.82 -4.83 -2.36
CA CYS A 210 3.10 -5.42 -3.67
C CYS A 210 3.49 -4.32 -4.66
N TYR A 211 4.79 -4.14 -4.87
CA TYR A 211 5.32 -3.09 -5.74
C TYR A 211 6.16 -3.67 -6.89
N PRO A 212 5.56 -4.03 -8.03
CA PRO A 212 6.32 -4.41 -9.22
C PRO A 212 7.34 -3.36 -9.64
N PHE A 213 7.06 -2.07 -9.41
CA PHE A 213 7.99 -0.98 -9.70
C PHE A 213 9.31 -1.15 -8.95
N TRP A 214 9.27 -1.39 -7.64
CA TRP A 214 10.47 -1.54 -6.82
C TRP A 214 11.24 -2.85 -7.05
N GLU A 215 10.64 -3.79 -7.77
CA GLU A 215 11.31 -4.99 -8.26
C GLU A 215 11.76 -4.86 -9.72
N SER A 216 11.80 -3.64 -10.25
CA SER A 216 12.30 -3.35 -11.61
C SER A 216 11.50 -4.03 -12.73
N CYS A 217 10.22 -4.34 -12.48
CA CYS A 217 9.36 -5.00 -13.45
C CYS A 217 8.96 -4.00 -14.56
N GLU A 218 9.00 -4.44 -15.82
CA GLU A 218 8.43 -3.67 -16.92
C GLU A 218 6.90 -3.52 -16.75
N ALA A 219 6.35 -2.33 -17.03
CA ALA A 219 4.95 -2.01 -16.80
C ALA A 219 3.97 -2.99 -17.47
N SER A 220 4.31 -3.50 -18.66
CA SER A 220 3.52 -4.50 -19.40
C SER A 220 3.37 -5.85 -18.67
N PHE A 221 4.22 -6.15 -17.69
CA PHE A 221 4.18 -7.37 -16.88
C PHE A 221 3.81 -7.10 -15.41
N ALA A 222 3.58 -5.85 -15.05
CA ALA A 222 3.41 -5.44 -13.66
C ALA A 222 2.20 -6.10 -12.98
N LEU A 223 1.06 -6.22 -13.68
CA LEU A 223 -0.11 -6.92 -13.14
C LEU A 223 0.21 -8.40 -12.85
N MET A 224 0.82 -9.08 -13.78
CA MET A 224 1.18 -10.50 -13.63
C MET A 224 2.14 -10.72 -12.46
N HIS A 225 3.10 -9.81 -12.29
CA HIS A 225 4.04 -9.86 -11.17
C HIS A 225 3.33 -9.58 -9.83
N MET A 226 2.41 -8.61 -9.79
CA MET A 226 1.61 -8.34 -8.60
C MET A 226 0.73 -9.54 -8.20
N GLN A 227 0.15 -10.24 -9.16
CA GLN A 227 -0.62 -11.48 -8.92
C GLN A 227 0.25 -12.56 -8.25
N GLU A 228 1.50 -12.72 -8.70
CA GLU A 228 2.43 -13.68 -8.10
C GLU A 228 2.83 -13.26 -6.68
N MET A 229 3.14 -11.98 -6.44
CA MET A 229 3.40 -11.46 -5.08
C MET A 229 2.24 -11.78 -4.13
N TYR A 230 1.01 -11.52 -4.57
CA TYR A 230 -0.19 -11.80 -3.80
C TYR A 230 -0.38 -13.31 -3.55
N ALA A 231 -0.20 -14.15 -4.58
CA ALA A 231 -0.34 -15.60 -4.46
C ALA A 231 0.66 -16.19 -3.46
N ARG A 232 1.90 -15.70 -3.44
CA ARG A 232 2.92 -16.08 -2.46
C ARG A 232 2.50 -15.70 -1.04
N ALA A 233 1.98 -14.50 -0.83
CA ALA A 233 1.45 -14.08 0.46
C ALA A 233 0.27 -14.95 0.93
N VAL A 234 -0.64 -15.33 0.02
CA VAL A 234 -1.76 -16.24 0.33
C VAL A 234 -1.27 -17.62 0.79
N GLN A 235 -0.18 -18.14 0.21
CA GLN A 235 0.40 -19.41 0.65
C GLN A 235 0.89 -19.36 2.10
N VAL A 236 1.54 -18.27 2.48
CA VAL A 236 2.04 -18.05 3.87
C VAL A 236 0.90 -17.81 4.84
N ALA A 237 -0.19 -17.18 4.38
CA ALA A 237 -1.33 -16.81 5.23
C ALA A 237 -2.08 -18.01 5.83
N LYS A 238 -1.94 -19.22 5.28
CA LYS A 238 -2.57 -20.45 5.80
C LYS A 238 -4.08 -20.30 6.02
N GLY A 239 -4.77 -19.63 5.09
CA GLY A 239 -6.22 -19.42 5.13
C GLY A 239 -6.67 -18.14 5.86
N LYS A 240 -5.76 -17.34 6.42
CA LYS A 240 -6.08 -15.99 6.89
C LYS A 240 -6.34 -15.07 5.70
N LYS A 241 -7.09 -14.01 5.93
CA LYS A 241 -7.30 -12.97 4.91
C LYS A 241 -5.97 -12.29 4.57
N VAL A 242 -5.75 -12.06 3.28
CA VAL A 242 -4.65 -11.25 2.77
C VAL A 242 -5.23 -10.02 2.10
N ILE A 243 -4.65 -8.86 2.41
CA ILE A 243 -5.03 -7.56 1.84
C ILE A 243 -3.77 -6.97 1.21
N ILE A 244 -3.88 -6.47 -0.01
CA ILE A 244 -2.81 -5.65 -0.59
C ILE A 244 -2.89 -4.28 0.07
N SER A 245 -2.01 -4.03 1.04
CA SER A 245 -1.98 -2.80 1.84
C SER A 245 -1.36 -1.62 1.09
N GLU A 246 -0.48 -1.90 0.14
CA GLU A 246 0.06 -0.90 -0.78
C GLU A 246 0.39 -1.53 -2.13
N THR A 247 0.01 -0.81 -3.17
CA THR A 247 0.51 -0.98 -4.54
C THR A 247 0.34 0.32 -5.31
N GLY A 248 1.20 0.56 -6.28
CA GLY A 248 1.14 1.80 -7.07
C GLY A 248 2.22 1.84 -8.14
N TRP A 249 2.18 2.92 -8.93
CA TRP A 249 3.18 3.21 -9.96
C TRP A 249 3.40 4.72 -10.03
N PRO A 250 4.66 5.22 -9.98
CA PRO A 250 4.92 6.65 -10.01
C PRO A 250 4.71 7.21 -11.42
N SER A 251 4.17 8.42 -11.50
CA SER A 251 3.86 9.08 -12.77
C SER A 251 5.01 9.88 -13.36
N ILE A 252 6.01 10.22 -12.55
CA ILE A 252 7.18 11.04 -12.94
C ILE A 252 8.40 10.53 -12.16
N GLY A 253 9.58 10.69 -12.76
CA GLY A 253 10.87 10.42 -12.14
C GLY A 253 11.78 9.56 -13.00
N SER A 254 12.89 9.13 -12.40
CA SER A 254 13.89 8.29 -13.06
C SER A 254 13.47 6.83 -13.11
N PRO A 255 13.78 6.09 -14.18
CA PRO A 255 13.54 4.66 -14.24
C PRO A 255 14.27 3.89 -13.13
N PHE A 256 13.60 2.87 -12.58
CA PHE A 256 14.22 1.88 -11.71
C PHE A 256 14.37 0.56 -12.48
N GLY A 257 15.51 0.35 -13.08
CA GLY A 257 15.75 -0.77 -14.03
C GLY A 257 14.79 -0.71 -15.22
N ALA A 258 13.97 -1.73 -15.40
CA ALA A 258 12.97 -1.79 -16.48
C ALA A 258 11.65 -1.08 -16.12
N ALA A 259 11.46 -0.72 -14.86
CA ALA A 259 10.28 0.02 -14.42
C ALA A 259 10.41 1.51 -14.76
N ILE A 260 9.59 2.00 -15.68
CA ILE A 260 9.65 3.37 -16.20
C ILE A 260 8.47 4.17 -15.61
N PRO A 261 8.74 5.24 -14.82
CA PRO A 261 7.70 6.17 -14.38
C PRO A 261 7.14 6.93 -15.61
N SER A 262 5.83 6.94 -15.73
CA SER A 262 5.13 7.79 -16.70
C SER A 262 3.65 7.89 -16.35
N ASN A 263 2.98 8.94 -16.85
CA ASN A 263 1.53 9.05 -16.67
C ASN A 263 0.78 7.87 -17.29
N ASP A 264 1.21 7.38 -18.44
CA ASP A 264 0.58 6.26 -19.13
C ASP A 264 0.74 4.97 -18.34
N ASN A 265 1.97 4.63 -17.92
CA ASN A 265 2.22 3.43 -17.14
C ASN A 265 1.50 3.46 -15.78
N ALA A 266 1.45 4.62 -15.12
CA ALA A 266 0.74 4.77 -13.85
C ALA A 266 -0.78 4.60 -14.02
N LEU A 267 -1.34 5.16 -15.10
CA LEU A 267 -2.75 5.05 -15.44
C LEU A 267 -3.14 3.59 -15.78
N GLU A 268 -2.37 2.94 -16.66
CA GLU A 268 -2.59 1.54 -17.05
C GLU A 268 -2.42 0.58 -15.87
N TYR A 269 -1.42 0.81 -15.03
CA TYR A 269 -1.20 0.01 -13.83
C TYR A 269 -2.39 0.13 -12.85
N PHE A 270 -2.89 1.34 -12.60
CA PHE A 270 -4.06 1.56 -11.76
C PHE A 270 -5.28 0.81 -12.29
N ILE A 271 -5.58 0.95 -13.58
CA ILE A 271 -6.72 0.28 -14.22
C ILE A 271 -6.61 -1.24 -14.04
N ASN A 272 -5.46 -1.81 -14.39
CA ASN A 272 -5.23 -3.24 -14.31
C ASN A 272 -5.32 -3.76 -12.87
N ALA A 273 -4.71 -3.06 -11.91
CA ALA A 273 -4.72 -3.46 -10.51
C ALA A 273 -6.15 -3.52 -9.94
N TYR A 274 -6.95 -2.49 -10.20
CA TYR A 274 -8.32 -2.46 -9.67
C TYR A 274 -9.29 -3.38 -10.40
N GLN A 275 -9.18 -3.54 -11.71
CA GLN A 275 -10.03 -4.50 -12.42
C GLN A 275 -9.78 -5.92 -11.94
N TRP A 276 -8.51 -6.33 -11.88
CA TRP A 276 -8.15 -7.63 -11.34
C TRP A 276 -8.60 -7.83 -9.90
N ALA A 277 -8.35 -6.86 -9.02
CA ALA A 277 -8.74 -6.96 -7.62
C ALA A 277 -10.27 -7.12 -7.45
N ARG A 278 -11.06 -6.43 -8.29
CA ARG A 278 -12.52 -6.55 -8.32
C ARG A 278 -12.98 -7.91 -8.83
N GLU A 279 -12.37 -8.43 -9.89
CA GLU A 279 -12.70 -9.74 -10.48
C GLU A 279 -12.42 -10.89 -9.50
N GLU A 280 -11.37 -10.78 -8.70
CA GLU A 280 -10.92 -11.80 -7.75
C GLU A 280 -11.40 -11.56 -6.30
N ASP A 281 -12.23 -10.54 -6.05
CA ASP A 281 -12.72 -10.11 -4.72
C ASP A 281 -11.57 -9.88 -3.71
N ILE A 282 -10.53 -9.17 -4.15
CA ILE A 282 -9.33 -8.85 -3.37
C ILE A 282 -9.42 -7.43 -2.84
N ASP A 283 -9.23 -7.26 -1.53
CA ASP A 283 -9.10 -5.95 -0.91
C ASP A 283 -7.72 -5.34 -1.25
N ILE A 284 -7.74 -4.12 -1.81
CA ILE A 284 -6.54 -3.43 -2.28
C ILE A 284 -6.55 -1.97 -1.86
N PHE A 285 -5.39 -1.48 -1.39
CA PHE A 285 -5.16 -0.06 -1.13
C PHE A 285 -4.12 0.48 -2.12
N TYR A 286 -4.53 1.50 -2.89
CA TYR A 286 -3.62 2.15 -3.83
C TYR A 286 -2.72 3.16 -3.12
N PHE A 287 -1.47 3.14 -3.45
CA PHE A 287 -0.49 4.11 -2.99
C PHE A 287 -0.19 5.10 -4.14
N SER A 288 -0.70 6.34 -4.07
CA SER A 288 -1.32 6.96 -2.92
C SER A 288 -2.39 7.99 -3.33
N SER A 289 -2.98 8.66 -2.35
CA SER A 289 -3.98 9.72 -2.61
C SER A 289 -3.35 10.92 -3.31
N PHE A 290 -2.32 11.51 -2.74
CA PHE A 290 -1.73 12.75 -3.22
C PHE A 290 -0.24 12.60 -3.52
N ASP A 291 0.24 13.42 -4.45
CA ASP A 291 1.68 13.65 -4.60
C ASP A 291 2.23 14.35 -3.37
N GLU A 292 3.40 13.93 -2.91
CA GLU A 292 4.01 14.38 -1.67
C GLU A 292 5.44 14.85 -1.89
N SER A 293 5.64 16.17 -1.99
CA SER A 293 6.94 16.79 -2.33
C SER A 293 8.08 16.44 -1.36
N TRP A 294 7.78 16.00 -0.14
CA TRP A 294 8.78 15.65 0.86
C TRP A 294 9.41 14.26 0.65
N LYS A 295 8.73 13.37 -0.10
CA LYS A 295 9.16 11.97 -0.31
C LYS A 295 10.27 11.81 -1.35
N THR A 296 11.29 12.64 -1.35
CA THR A 296 12.39 12.57 -2.32
C THR A 296 13.69 12.01 -1.75
N GLY A 297 13.68 11.52 -0.50
CA GLY A 297 14.85 10.96 0.17
C GLY A 297 15.22 9.57 -0.38
N ASP A 298 14.93 8.53 0.38
CA ASP A 298 15.30 7.15 0.07
C ASP A 298 14.57 6.59 -1.17
N GLU A 299 13.39 7.14 -1.49
CA GLU A 299 12.64 6.78 -2.70
C GLU A 299 13.14 7.48 -3.98
N GLY A 300 14.11 8.40 -3.85
CA GLY A 300 14.62 9.16 -4.99
C GLY A 300 13.57 10.15 -5.55
N ASP A 301 13.73 10.52 -6.81
CA ASP A 301 12.87 11.52 -7.47
C ASP A 301 11.45 11.01 -7.76
N VAL A 302 11.22 9.71 -7.78
CA VAL A 302 9.89 9.10 -7.96
C VAL A 302 9.01 9.24 -6.72
N GLY A 303 9.60 9.34 -5.52
CA GLY A 303 8.90 9.36 -4.25
C GLY A 303 7.79 10.40 -4.16
N ALA A 304 7.96 11.54 -4.83
CA ALA A 304 7.00 12.63 -4.82
C ALA A 304 5.76 12.41 -5.72
N TYR A 305 5.70 11.36 -6.56
CA TYR A 305 4.74 11.31 -7.68
C TYR A 305 3.88 10.04 -7.75
N TRP A 306 3.52 9.48 -6.61
CA TRP A 306 2.67 8.28 -6.50
C TRP A 306 1.18 8.57 -6.43
N GLY A 307 0.79 9.82 -6.20
CA GLY A 307 -0.60 10.22 -6.00
C GLY A 307 -1.49 10.05 -7.23
N LEU A 308 -2.77 9.74 -7.02
CA LEU A 308 -3.80 9.89 -8.05
C LEU A 308 -4.16 11.37 -8.24
N TRP A 309 -4.05 12.16 -7.19
CA TRP A 309 -4.17 13.63 -7.20
C TRP A 309 -2.77 14.26 -7.03
N ASP A 310 -2.58 15.40 -7.65
CA ASP A 310 -1.39 16.19 -7.42
C ASP A 310 -1.31 16.74 -5.98
N LYS A 311 -0.22 17.35 -5.59
CA LYS A 311 -0.03 17.93 -4.26
C LYS A 311 -1.08 18.98 -3.88
N ASN A 312 -1.74 19.61 -4.84
CA ASN A 312 -2.79 20.60 -4.65
C ASN A 312 -4.19 19.98 -4.60
N GLY A 313 -4.32 18.67 -4.75
CA GLY A 313 -5.60 17.97 -4.74
C GLY A 313 -6.33 17.95 -6.08
N LYS A 314 -5.67 18.25 -7.19
CA LYS A 314 -6.23 18.11 -8.53
C LYS A 314 -6.01 16.69 -9.05
N LEU A 315 -7.09 16.03 -9.50
CA LEU A 315 -7.00 14.71 -10.13
C LEU A 315 -6.10 14.76 -11.36
N LYS A 316 -5.16 13.80 -11.51
CA LYS A 316 -4.15 13.83 -12.56
C LYS A 316 -4.68 13.41 -13.93
N TYR A 317 -5.56 12.42 -13.95
CA TYR A 317 -6.06 11.81 -15.18
C TYR A 317 -7.47 12.30 -15.48
N VAL A 318 -7.56 13.43 -16.19
CA VAL A 318 -8.81 14.13 -16.56
C VAL A 318 -8.79 14.58 -18.01
#